data_8ef1402f18f282e11473609e60e208e5
#
_entry.id   8ef1402f18f282e11473609e60e208e5
#
_cell.length_a   1.000
_cell.length_b   1.000
_cell.length_c   1.000
_cell.angle_alpha   90.00
_cell.angle_beta   90.00
_cell.angle_gamma   90.00
#
_symmetry.space_group_name_H-M   'P 1'
#
loop_
_entity.id
_entity.type
_entity.pdbx_description
1 polymer ?
#
loop_
_entity_poly.entity_id
_entity_poly.type
_entity_poly.pdbx_seq_one_letter_code
_entity_poly.pdbx_strand_id
1 'polypeptide(L)'
;MRMDILIVEDQRRIAEGLSVMLSSCKEDGIQIERTLIADNGVQALKMLEQQPVDLLITDIRMPGMDGLELIKNAKKICPELEIIIISGYAHFEYARNALSLGVGNYILKPIKQDELNETLRKIGERLDAKKSAQGMEMAERRVSESDVNRLRYALLKDLVEDAYNPTAVQLQENYYFKAEADCYQAIVVKAGYDPEQMSKAAQTVICEKTKELFYHCLSKNCNDCLFDYVKDSGYGILNFIKEDTDKIRTLLLEFLRQLEANRSMLGPVRFSLAIGGVTVDAEQLTASIRKAELAIRERIVEGWGRLLEEVPPASGLPMQDILDRYCKEMEHAIEVLDPAEASKCGEELKNAVMSVPDVRGREIQETVLSAGRFFIVRVRATSPTIFEEKCMHCGSAEELFHELSTLQEELMTEALEARQGETSRLIRQAKQYVHKHYAENITLEEVCDHVGFSVAYFSALFKKETGEGFAKYLMRVRMDEAKTLLRETGLSVTEICERVGYNDRKHFTQTFHKIAGVNPAEYRKLYG
;
A
#
# COMPACT_ATOMS: atom_id res chain seq x y z
N MET A 1 -10.87 -4.11 45.61
CA MET A 1 -9.85 -3.03 45.57
C MET A 1 -10.53 -1.67 45.47
N ARG A 2 -10.00 -0.61 46.14
CA ARG A 2 -10.49 0.79 46.02
C ARG A 2 -9.55 1.55 45.09
N MET A 3 -10.09 2.36 44.17
CA MET A 3 -9.32 3.04 43.12
C MET A 3 -9.79 4.50 42.99
N ASP A 4 -8.83 5.44 42.98
CA ASP A 4 -9.05 6.85 42.66
C ASP A 4 -8.66 7.12 41.20
N ILE A 5 -9.56 7.75 40.44
CA ILE A 5 -9.43 7.96 39.00
C ILE A 5 -9.41 9.46 38.69
N LEU A 6 -8.46 9.91 37.85
CA LEU A 6 -8.43 11.24 37.27
C LEU A 6 -8.75 11.15 35.76
N ILE A 7 -9.82 11.81 35.32
CA ILE A 7 -10.21 11.98 33.92
C ILE A 7 -9.67 13.33 33.43
N VAL A 8 -9.04 13.33 32.26
CA VAL A 8 -8.54 14.56 31.60
C VAL A 8 -9.08 14.61 30.18
N GLU A 9 -10.02 15.52 29.96
CA GLU A 9 -10.75 15.66 28.69
C GLU A 9 -11.18 17.12 28.55
N ASP A 10 -10.89 17.77 27.44
CA ASP A 10 -11.24 19.18 27.17
C ASP A 10 -12.74 19.39 26.86
N GLN A 11 -13.41 18.33 26.49
CA GLN A 11 -14.85 18.35 26.25
C GLN A 11 -15.63 17.83 27.47
N ARG A 12 -16.14 18.75 28.27
CA ARG A 12 -16.82 18.46 29.54
C ARG A 12 -17.93 17.42 29.45
N ARG A 13 -18.68 17.38 28.33
CA ARG A 13 -19.73 16.37 28.10
C ARG A 13 -19.18 14.94 28.01
N ILE A 14 -17.99 14.80 27.41
CA ILE A 14 -17.32 13.49 27.28
C ILE A 14 -16.78 13.08 28.65
N ALA A 15 -16.15 13.99 29.38
CA ALA A 15 -15.66 13.74 30.74
C ALA A 15 -16.79 13.30 31.70
N GLU A 16 -17.93 14.01 31.68
CA GLU A 16 -19.12 13.66 32.46
C GLU A 16 -19.72 12.31 32.05
N GLY A 17 -19.79 12.04 30.74
CA GLY A 17 -20.23 10.74 30.20
C GLY A 17 -19.34 9.60 30.67
N LEU A 18 -18.03 9.79 30.65
CA LEU A 18 -17.05 8.82 31.13
C LEU A 18 -17.18 8.57 32.63
N SER A 19 -17.40 9.63 33.42
CA SER A 19 -17.63 9.54 34.87
C SER A 19 -18.88 8.71 35.17
N VAL A 20 -19.94 8.85 34.39
CA VAL A 20 -21.18 8.05 34.52
C VAL A 20 -20.89 6.59 34.15
N MET A 21 -20.15 6.32 33.07
CA MET A 21 -19.74 4.97 32.66
C MET A 21 -18.92 4.28 33.76
N LEU A 22 -17.98 5.00 34.36
CA LEU A 22 -17.17 4.51 35.49
C LEU A 22 -18.03 4.21 36.73
N SER A 23 -18.99 5.09 37.07
CA SER A 23 -19.89 4.88 38.19
C SER A 23 -20.84 3.68 38.01
N SER A 24 -21.13 3.30 36.78
CA SER A 24 -21.95 2.13 36.45
C SER A 24 -21.17 0.83 36.36
N CYS A 25 -19.84 0.89 36.49
CA CYS A 25 -18.98 -0.27 36.47
C CYS A 25 -19.17 -1.10 37.75
N LYS A 26 -19.83 -2.27 37.59
CA LYS A 26 -20.09 -3.24 38.67
C LYS A 26 -19.31 -4.52 38.43
N GLU A 27 -18.01 -4.43 38.27
CA GLU A 27 -17.17 -5.63 38.20
C GLU A 27 -16.84 -6.12 39.62
N ASP A 28 -16.93 -7.43 39.84
CA ASP A 28 -16.62 -8.05 41.13
C ASP A 28 -15.17 -7.78 41.51
N GLY A 29 -14.96 -7.00 42.57
CA GLY A 29 -13.65 -6.69 43.14
C GLY A 29 -13.14 -5.28 42.93
N ILE A 30 -13.74 -4.43 42.09
CA ILE A 30 -13.31 -3.05 41.85
C ILE A 30 -14.34 -2.08 42.42
N GLN A 31 -13.92 -1.20 43.33
CA GLN A 31 -14.71 -0.11 43.85
C GLN A 31 -14.02 1.22 43.53
N ILE A 32 -14.64 2.02 42.66
CA ILE A 32 -14.16 3.37 42.37
C ILE A 32 -14.54 4.25 43.56
N GLU A 33 -13.55 4.82 44.23
CA GLU A 33 -13.73 5.61 45.44
C GLU A 33 -13.99 7.08 45.09
N ARG A 34 -13.19 7.61 44.16
CA ARG A 34 -13.33 8.99 43.67
C ARG A 34 -13.02 9.07 42.19
N THR A 35 -13.78 9.92 41.51
CA THR A 35 -13.50 10.32 40.12
C THR A 35 -13.28 11.82 40.09
N LEU A 36 -12.10 12.23 39.73
CA LEU A 36 -11.70 13.62 39.55
C LEU A 36 -11.71 13.96 38.06
N ILE A 37 -12.05 15.20 37.71
CA ILE A 37 -12.08 15.67 36.34
C ILE A 37 -11.20 16.89 36.19
N ALA A 38 -10.33 16.92 35.18
CA ALA A 38 -9.54 18.07 34.77
C ALA A 38 -9.86 18.40 33.29
N ASP A 39 -9.99 19.69 33.01
CA ASP A 39 -10.32 20.20 31.67
C ASP A 39 -9.12 20.30 30.72
N ASN A 40 -7.91 20.12 31.23
CA ASN A 40 -6.64 20.18 30.48
C ASN A 40 -5.47 19.54 31.22
N GLY A 41 -4.35 19.29 30.51
CA GLY A 41 -3.17 18.64 31.06
C GLY A 41 -2.48 19.42 32.19
N VAL A 42 -2.50 20.76 32.16
CA VAL A 42 -1.87 21.60 33.20
C VAL A 42 -2.62 21.49 34.54
N GLN A 43 -3.95 21.49 34.47
CA GLN A 43 -4.80 21.28 35.63
C GLN A 43 -4.61 19.88 36.21
N ALA A 44 -4.54 18.88 35.34
CA ALA A 44 -4.31 17.49 35.73
C ALA A 44 -3.00 17.30 36.50
N LEU A 45 -1.88 17.90 36.04
CA LEU A 45 -0.60 17.83 36.74
C LEU A 45 -0.67 18.44 38.13
N LYS A 46 -1.33 19.61 38.29
CA LYS A 46 -1.54 20.24 39.60
C LYS A 46 -2.35 19.35 40.54
N MET A 47 -3.35 18.63 40.01
CA MET A 47 -4.14 17.71 40.81
C MET A 47 -3.34 16.48 41.24
N LEU A 48 -2.49 15.94 40.36
CA LEU A 48 -1.58 14.82 40.66
C LEU A 48 -0.53 15.16 41.70
N GLU A 49 -0.06 16.43 41.75
CA GLU A 49 0.85 16.92 42.79
C GLU A 49 0.18 17.05 44.16
N GLN A 50 -1.11 17.33 44.21
CA GLN A 50 -1.85 17.59 45.44
C GLN A 50 -2.51 16.33 46.04
N GLN A 51 -2.86 15.36 45.21
CA GLN A 51 -3.60 14.19 45.63
C GLN A 51 -3.10 12.92 44.92
N PRO A 52 -2.92 11.81 45.66
CA PRO A 52 -2.60 10.53 45.05
C PRO A 52 -3.79 10.04 44.20
N VAL A 53 -3.49 9.53 43.02
CA VAL A 53 -4.46 8.93 42.07
C VAL A 53 -3.90 7.60 41.59
N ASP A 54 -4.73 6.56 41.49
CA ASP A 54 -4.32 5.22 41.04
C ASP A 54 -4.34 5.11 39.51
N LEU A 55 -5.29 5.81 38.84
CA LEU A 55 -5.51 5.72 37.41
C LEU A 55 -5.74 7.09 36.77
N LEU A 56 -5.02 7.37 35.69
CA LEU A 56 -5.20 8.52 34.81
C LEU A 56 -5.90 8.06 33.52
N ILE A 57 -7.01 8.69 33.16
CA ILE A 57 -7.69 8.50 31.87
C ILE A 57 -7.58 9.81 31.10
N THR A 58 -6.92 9.84 29.95
CA THR A 58 -6.69 11.08 29.20
C THR A 58 -6.99 10.96 27.72
N ASP A 59 -7.53 12.04 27.11
CA ASP A 59 -7.50 12.19 25.65
C ASP A 59 -6.08 12.56 25.21
N ILE A 60 -5.77 12.27 23.95
CA ILE A 60 -4.50 12.66 23.33
C ILE A 60 -4.51 14.13 22.93
N ARG A 61 -5.59 14.58 22.28
CA ARG A 61 -5.66 15.94 21.74
C ARG A 61 -6.41 16.88 22.68
N MET A 62 -5.65 17.70 23.39
CA MET A 62 -6.19 18.74 24.24
C MET A 62 -5.45 20.07 24.00
N PRO A 63 -6.12 21.21 24.14
CA PRO A 63 -5.48 22.52 24.01
C PRO A 63 -4.37 22.75 25.06
N GLY A 64 -3.26 23.31 24.63
CA GLY A 64 -2.13 23.67 25.49
C GLY A 64 -1.16 22.51 25.70
N MET A 65 -1.45 21.59 26.59
CA MET A 65 -0.66 20.38 26.84
C MET A 65 -1.44 19.16 26.31
N ASP A 66 -0.86 18.45 25.37
CA ASP A 66 -1.45 17.22 24.85
C ASP A 66 -1.32 16.05 25.83
N GLY A 67 -2.11 14.97 25.57
CA GLY A 67 -2.15 13.82 26.46
C GLY A 67 -0.82 13.07 26.58
N LEU A 68 0.02 13.06 25.54
CA LEU A 68 1.32 12.40 25.58
C LEU A 68 2.33 13.19 26.42
N GLU A 69 2.31 14.51 26.30
CA GLU A 69 3.12 15.39 27.15
C GLU A 69 2.65 15.32 28.61
N LEU A 70 1.34 15.27 28.85
CA LEU A 70 0.77 15.03 30.17
C LEU A 70 1.30 13.73 30.78
N ILE A 71 1.22 12.62 30.05
CA ILE A 71 1.68 11.30 30.48
C ILE A 71 3.15 11.32 30.86
N LYS A 72 4.00 11.90 30.00
CA LYS A 72 5.44 12.04 30.25
C LYS A 72 5.73 12.78 31.56
N ASN A 73 4.98 13.82 31.85
CA ASN A 73 5.16 14.61 33.09
C ASN A 73 4.50 13.92 34.30
N ALA A 74 3.34 13.32 34.14
CA ALA A 74 2.65 12.55 35.17
C ALA A 74 3.49 11.37 35.68
N LYS A 75 4.17 10.65 34.75
CA LYS A 75 5.09 9.56 35.12
C LYS A 75 6.34 10.00 35.88
N LYS A 76 6.77 11.25 35.75
CA LYS A 76 7.86 11.81 36.58
C LYS A 76 7.40 12.08 38.02
N ILE A 77 6.12 12.48 38.20
CA ILE A 77 5.53 12.77 39.52
C ILE A 77 5.13 11.43 40.19
N CYS A 78 4.46 10.58 39.46
CA CYS A 78 3.94 9.28 39.91
C CYS A 78 4.39 8.17 38.95
N PRO A 79 5.56 7.54 39.13
CA PRO A 79 6.06 6.48 38.22
C PRO A 79 5.11 5.29 38.10
N GLU A 80 4.39 4.96 39.17
CA GLU A 80 3.48 3.81 39.28
C GLU A 80 2.05 4.09 38.82
N LEU A 81 1.76 5.30 38.33
CA LEU A 81 0.44 5.71 37.85
C LEU A 81 0.00 4.84 36.67
N GLU A 82 -1.13 4.14 36.80
CA GLU A 82 -1.75 3.44 35.68
C GLU A 82 -2.41 4.45 34.73
N ILE A 83 -2.39 4.19 33.43
CA ILE A 83 -2.84 5.16 32.43
C ILE A 83 -3.70 4.45 31.39
N ILE A 84 -4.86 5.05 31.07
CA ILE A 84 -5.68 4.73 29.91
C ILE A 84 -5.69 5.94 28.98
N ILE A 85 -5.37 5.74 27.73
CA ILE A 85 -5.54 6.73 26.68
C ILE A 85 -6.86 6.50 25.98
N ILE A 86 -7.63 7.58 25.76
CA ILE A 86 -8.84 7.58 24.97
C ILE A 86 -8.64 8.47 23.75
N SER A 87 -8.96 8.00 22.55
CA SER A 87 -8.74 8.79 21.33
C SER A 87 -9.81 8.53 20.28
N GLY A 88 -10.21 9.59 19.57
CA GLY A 88 -11.13 9.51 18.42
C GLY A 88 -10.45 9.07 17.11
N TYR A 89 -9.15 8.90 17.09
CA TYR A 89 -8.39 8.58 15.89
C TYR A 89 -7.58 7.29 16.07
N ALA A 90 -7.76 6.37 15.13
CA ALA A 90 -6.95 5.16 15.00
C ALA A 90 -5.56 5.46 14.37
N HIS A 91 -4.90 6.55 14.79
CA HIS A 91 -3.55 6.84 14.30
C HIS A 91 -2.53 6.00 15.05
N PHE A 92 -1.93 5.09 14.33
CA PHE A 92 -0.89 4.17 14.76
C PHE A 92 0.30 4.86 15.47
N GLU A 93 0.63 6.09 15.08
CA GLU A 93 1.71 6.87 15.68
C GLU A 93 1.43 7.27 17.14
N TYR A 94 0.18 7.60 17.49
CA TYR A 94 -0.15 7.95 18.87
C TYR A 94 -0.13 6.74 19.80
N ALA A 95 -0.62 5.60 19.31
CA ALA A 95 -0.53 4.33 20.04
C ALA A 95 0.94 3.91 20.27
N ARG A 96 1.80 4.10 19.27
CA ARG A 96 3.24 3.82 19.36
C ARG A 96 3.94 4.71 20.40
N ASN A 97 3.69 6.01 20.37
CA ASN A 97 4.27 6.95 21.32
C ASN A 97 3.77 6.69 22.75
N ALA A 98 2.52 6.29 22.93
CA ALA A 98 1.97 5.89 24.21
C ALA A 98 2.66 4.63 24.76
N LEU A 99 2.89 3.63 23.91
CA LEU A 99 3.61 2.40 24.28
C LEU A 99 5.07 2.68 24.71
N SER A 100 5.76 3.60 24.02
CA SER A 100 7.13 4.00 24.40
C SER A 100 7.18 4.72 25.77
N LEU A 101 6.05 5.28 26.23
CA LEU A 101 5.89 5.89 27.55
C LEU A 101 5.38 4.90 28.61
N GLY A 102 5.31 3.60 28.28
CA GLY A 102 4.86 2.56 29.20
C GLY A 102 3.34 2.52 29.43
N VAL A 103 2.53 3.07 28.50
CA VAL A 103 1.06 3.03 28.56
C VAL A 103 0.54 1.82 27.79
N GLY A 104 0.06 0.83 28.52
CA GLY A 104 -0.47 -0.42 27.93
C GLY A 104 -1.95 -0.41 27.56
N ASN A 105 -2.71 0.67 27.88
CA ASN A 105 -4.16 0.68 27.72
C ASN A 105 -4.59 1.86 26.84
N TYR A 106 -5.22 1.52 25.69
CA TYR A 106 -5.68 2.47 24.68
C TYR A 106 -7.11 2.09 24.28
N ILE A 107 -8.05 3.03 24.35
CA ILE A 107 -9.46 2.85 24.00
C ILE A 107 -9.85 3.84 22.91
N LEU A 108 -10.53 3.35 21.86
CA LEU A 108 -11.03 4.19 20.78
C LEU A 108 -12.42 4.77 21.11
N LYS A 109 -12.63 6.05 20.78
CA LYS A 109 -13.98 6.66 20.76
C LYS A 109 -14.77 6.15 19.54
N PRO A 110 -16.06 5.76 19.66
CA PRO A 110 -16.89 5.85 20.85
C PRO A 110 -16.59 4.75 21.86
N ILE A 111 -16.46 5.12 23.14
CA ILE A 111 -16.10 4.22 24.23
C ILE A 111 -17.25 3.22 24.46
N LYS A 112 -16.93 1.93 24.45
CA LYS A 112 -17.89 0.87 24.78
C LYS A 112 -17.73 0.47 26.25
N GLN A 113 -18.86 0.27 26.93
CA GLN A 113 -18.87 -0.09 28.35
C GLN A 113 -18.07 -1.37 28.62
N ASP A 114 -18.25 -2.40 27.77
CA ASP A 114 -17.58 -3.69 27.95
C ASP A 114 -16.05 -3.57 27.82
N GLU A 115 -15.56 -2.75 26.85
CA GLU A 115 -14.13 -2.51 26.64
C GLU A 115 -13.49 -1.73 27.80
N LEU A 116 -14.23 -0.74 28.32
CA LEU A 116 -13.82 0.01 29.51
C LEU A 116 -13.76 -0.90 30.74
N ASN A 117 -14.78 -1.72 30.96
CA ASN A 117 -14.86 -2.66 32.07
C ASN A 117 -13.71 -3.68 32.02
N GLU A 118 -13.46 -4.29 30.86
CA GLU A 118 -12.35 -5.24 30.71
C GLU A 118 -10.99 -4.60 30.98
N THR A 119 -10.79 -3.35 30.52
CA THR A 119 -9.56 -2.61 30.76
C THR A 119 -9.38 -2.29 32.24
N LEU A 120 -10.45 -1.85 32.92
CA LEU A 120 -10.41 -1.58 34.36
C LEU A 120 -10.15 -2.85 35.18
N ARG A 121 -10.72 -4.00 34.79
CA ARG A 121 -10.45 -5.28 35.43
C ARG A 121 -8.98 -5.64 35.37
N LYS A 122 -8.37 -5.54 34.18
CA LYS A 122 -6.92 -5.79 33.99
C LYS A 122 -6.03 -4.87 34.82
N ILE A 123 -6.43 -3.61 34.96
CA ILE A 123 -5.72 -2.62 35.80
C ILE A 123 -5.91 -2.97 37.28
N GLY A 124 -7.12 -3.30 37.70
CA GLY A 124 -7.42 -3.71 39.06
C GLY A 124 -6.59 -4.90 39.52
N GLU A 125 -6.52 -5.95 38.69
CA GLU A 125 -5.69 -7.15 38.96
C GLU A 125 -4.20 -6.78 39.11
N ARG A 126 -3.68 -5.86 38.29
CA ARG A 126 -2.30 -5.37 38.38
C ARG A 126 -2.03 -4.56 39.64
N LEU A 127 -2.94 -3.68 40.03
CA LEU A 127 -2.82 -2.87 41.23
C LEU A 127 -2.95 -3.71 42.51
N ASP A 128 -3.81 -4.72 42.54
CA ASP A 128 -3.94 -5.66 43.66
C ASP A 128 -2.69 -6.55 43.80
N ALA A 129 -2.14 -7.03 42.69
CA ALA A 129 -0.87 -7.74 42.69
C ALA A 129 0.30 -6.89 43.21
N LYS A 130 0.34 -5.57 42.86
CA LYS A 130 1.33 -4.63 43.38
C LYS A 130 1.17 -4.36 44.88
N LYS A 131 -0.05 -4.19 45.41
CA LYS A 131 -0.32 -3.98 46.84
C LYS A 131 0.00 -5.22 47.69
N SER A 132 -0.18 -6.43 47.11
CA SER A 132 0.20 -7.68 47.78
C SER A 132 1.71 -7.96 47.77
N ALA A 133 2.45 -7.39 46.80
CA ALA A 133 3.88 -7.58 46.64
C ALA A 133 4.77 -6.62 47.48
N GLN A 134 4.19 -5.58 48.09
CA GLN A 134 4.93 -4.68 49.05
C GLN A 134 5.35 -5.37 50.36
N GLY A 135 4.98 -6.65 50.54
CA GLY A 135 5.36 -7.48 51.68
C GLY A 135 6.41 -8.56 51.41
N MET A 136 6.90 -8.71 50.21
CA MET A 136 7.99 -9.66 49.87
C MET A 136 8.88 -9.05 48.80
N GLU A 137 10.17 -9.04 49.09
CA GLU A 137 11.28 -8.63 48.24
C GLU A 137 11.10 -9.02 46.77
N MET A 138 11.43 -8.06 45.87
CA MET A 138 11.84 -8.22 44.47
C MET A 138 11.33 -9.49 43.79
N ALA A 139 10.04 -9.56 43.50
CA ALA A 139 9.56 -10.51 42.53
C ALA A 139 9.71 -9.88 41.14
N GLU A 140 10.55 -10.49 40.32
CA GLU A 140 10.71 -10.23 38.89
C GLU A 140 9.38 -9.81 38.26
N ARG A 141 9.35 -8.62 37.64
CA ARG A 141 8.24 -8.22 36.78
C ARG A 141 7.99 -9.34 35.79
N ARG A 142 6.99 -10.15 36.00
CA ARG A 142 6.47 -11.05 34.98
C ARG A 142 5.76 -10.20 33.93
N VAL A 143 6.57 -9.64 33.05
CA VAL A 143 6.05 -9.11 31.77
C VAL A 143 5.37 -10.27 31.08
N SER A 144 4.13 -10.09 30.63
CA SER A 144 3.43 -11.20 29.96
C SER A 144 4.23 -11.61 28.71
N GLU A 145 4.21 -12.88 28.37
CA GLU A 145 4.86 -13.38 27.14
C GLU A 145 4.40 -12.59 25.90
N SER A 146 3.14 -12.16 25.88
CA SER A 146 2.57 -11.28 24.86
C SER A 146 3.26 -9.91 24.80
N ASP A 147 3.58 -9.32 25.94
CA ASP A 147 4.24 -8.00 25.99
C ASP A 147 5.70 -8.10 25.54
N VAL A 148 6.40 -9.17 25.95
CA VAL A 148 7.76 -9.46 25.48
C VAL A 148 7.78 -9.64 23.97
N ASN A 149 6.84 -10.40 23.40
CA ASN A 149 6.75 -10.60 21.96
C ASN A 149 6.48 -9.29 21.20
N ARG A 150 5.65 -8.39 21.75
CA ARG A 150 5.43 -7.05 21.17
C ARG A 150 6.68 -6.19 21.17
N LEU A 151 7.43 -6.18 22.27
CA LEU A 151 8.69 -5.43 22.37
C LEU A 151 9.74 -5.98 21.42
N ARG A 152 9.87 -7.31 21.31
CA ARG A 152 10.77 -7.98 20.37
C ARG A 152 10.41 -7.72 18.90
N TYR A 153 9.12 -7.68 18.58
CA TYR A 153 8.67 -7.27 17.24
C TYR A 153 9.03 -5.80 16.94
N ALA A 154 8.83 -4.90 17.90
CA ALA A 154 9.21 -3.49 17.75
C ALA A 154 10.72 -3.33 17.52
N LEU A 155 11.55 -4.04 18.31
CA LEU A 155 12.99 -4.08 18.11
C LEU A 155 13.34 -4.51 16.67
N LEU A 156 12.78 -5.61 16.21
CA LEU A 156 13.08 -6.15 14.89
C LEU A 156 12.70 -5.14 13.79
N LYS A 157 11.56 -4.51 13.94
CA LYS A 157 11.10 -3.47 13.00
C LYS A 157 12.03 -2.27 12.99
N ASP A 158 12.42 -1.76 14.14
CA ASP A 158 13.31 -0.60 14.26
C ASP A 158 14.71 -0.90 13.68
N LEU A 159 15.21 -2.13 13.87
CA LEU A 159 16.46 -2.57 13.27
C LEU A 159 16.38 -2.70 11.74
N VAL A 160 15.27 -3.22 11.21
CA VAL A 160 15.03 -3.35 9.76
C VAL A 160 14.87 -1.98 9.10
N GLU A 161 14.24 -1.02 9.79
CA GLU A 161 14.07 0.35 9.30
C GLU A 161 15.32 1.24 9.52
N ASP A 162 16.40 0.69 10.08
CA ASP A 162 17.64 1.42 10.44
C ASP A 162 17.39 2.61 11.39
N ALA A 163 16.37 2.49 12.20
CA ALA A 163 15.94 3.57 13.09
C ALA A 163 16.67 3.54 14.45
N TYR A 164 17.30 2.40 14.79
CA TYR A 164 17.88 2.19 16.11
C TYR A 164 18.96 1.10 16.13
N ASN A 165 20.08 1.39 16.79
CA ASN A 165 21.19 0.45 17.00
C ASN A 165 21.39 0.22 18.51
N PRO A 166 20.80 -0.84 19.09
CA PRO A 166 20.87 -1.10 20.53
C PRO A 166 22.22 -1.66 20.95
N THR A 167 22.67 -1.30 22.13
CA THR A 167 23.75 -2.00 22.83
C THR A 167 23.25 -3.36 23.36
N ALA A 168 24.16 -4.28 23.71
CA ALA A 168 23.81 -5.54 24.35
C ALA A 168 23.00 -5.36 25.65
N VAL A 169 23.33 -4.35 26.45
CA VAL A 169 22.59 -3.99 27.68
C VAL A 169 21.16 -3.56 27.35
N GLN A 170 20.99 -2.72 26.34
CA GLN A 170 19.66 -2.26 25.92
C GLN A 170 18.81 -3.39 25.32
N LEU A 171 19.41 -4.35 24.61
CA LEU A 171 18.72 -5.56 24.14
C LEU A 171 18.14 -6.35 25.33
N GLN A 172 18.92 -6.50 26.40
CA GLN A 172 18.53 -7.24 27.58
C GLN A 172 17.48 -6.49 28.42
N GLU A 173 17.72 -5.22 28.74
CA GLU A 173 16.85 -4.44 29.63
C GLU A 173 15.52 -4.03 28.99
N ASN A 174 15.54 -3.62 27.72
CA ASN A 174 14.38 -3.04 27.06
C ASN A 174 13.55 -4.06 26.28
N TYR A 175 14.18 -5.16 25.80
CA TYR A 175 13.54 -6.11 24.89
C TYR A 175 13.57 -7.55 25.40
N TYR A 176 14.12 -7.78 26.60
CA TYR A 176 14.25 -9.12 27.19
C TYR A 176 14.96 -10.12 26.26
N PHE A 177 15.87 -9.63 25.42
CA PHE A 177 16.69 -10.44 24.55
C PHE A 177 17.99 -10.78 25.26
N LYS A 178 18.24 -12.07 25.47
CA LYS A 178 19.46 -12.53 26.18
C LYS A 178 20.66 -12.30 25.27
N ALA A 179 21.45 -11.30 25.60
CA ALA A 179 22.62 -10.87 24.83
C ALA A 179 23.93 -11.27 25.55
N GLU A 180 24.00 -12.52 26.05
CA GLU A 180 25.08 -12.99 26.90
C GLU A 180 26.19 -13.72 26.13
N ALA A 181 25.93 -14.11 24.87
CA ALA A 181 26.89 -14.78 24.01
C ALA A 181 27.67 -13.82 23.11
N ASP A 182 28.81 -14.27 22.59
CA ASP A 182 29.83 -13.44 21.97
C ASP A 182 29.46 -12.90 20.59
N CYS A 183 28.49 -13.52 19.93
CA CYS A 183 28.21 -13.21 18.52
C CYS A 183 26.73 -13.00 18.26
N TYR A 184 26.49 -12.13 17.29
CA TYR A 184 25.17 -11.86 16.72
C TYR A 184 25.20 -12.11 15.21
N GLN A 185 24.08 -12.58 14.68
CA GLN A 185 23.89 -12.73 13.24
C GLN A 185 22.45 -12.48 12.87
N ALA A 186 22.21 -11.77 11.78
CA ALA A 186 20.89 -11.59 11.22
C ALA A 186 20.63 -12.59 10.09
N ILE A 187 19.36 -12.94 9.91
CA ILE A 187 18.89 -13.72 8.77
C ILE A 187 17.69 -13.06 8.11
N VAL A 188 17.51 -13.32 6.82
CA VAL A 188 16.33 -12.90 6.05
C VAL A 188 15.75 -14.12 5.33
N VAL A 189 14.45 -14.35 5.52
CA VAL A 189 13.68 -15.39 4.80
C VAL A 189 12.77 -14.71 3.81
N LYS A 190 12.82 -15.15 2.56
CA LYS A 190 11.90 -14.72 1.52
C LYS A 190 11.03 -15.89 1.09
N ALA A 191 9.70 -15.64 1.05
CA ALA A 191 8.73 -16.55 0.49
C ALA A 191 8.29 -16.04 -0.89
N GLY A 192 8.40 -16.90 -1.90
CA GLY A 192 7.92 -16.60 -3.26
C GLY A 192 6.58 -17.28 -3.51
N TYR A 193 5.59 -16.49 -3.82
CA TYR A 193 4.23 -16.91 -4.21
C TYR A 193 3.59 -15.79 -5.02
N ASP A 194 2.54 -16.12 -5.76
CA ASP A 194 1.73 -15.11 -6.45
C ASP A 194 0.77 -14.44 -5.45
N PRO A 195 0.92 -13.14 -5.16
CA PRO A 195 0.09 -12.41 -4.19
C PRO A 195 -1.40 -12.39 -4.57
N GLU A 196 -1.74 -12.45 -5.87
CA GLU A 196 -3.12 -12.41 -6.34
C GLU A 196 -3.82 -13.76 -6.17
N GLN A 197 -3.07 -14.86 -6.25
CA GLN A 197 -3.60 -16.22 -6.09
C GLN A 197 -3.59 -16.69 -4.63
N MET A 198 -2.86 -16.01 -3.75
CA MET A 198 -2.72 -16.41 -2.36
C MET A 198 -3.59 -15.59 -1.42
N SER A 199 -4.54 -16.26 -0.74
CA SER A 199 -5.40 -15.59 0.25
C SER A 199 -4.58 -15.07 1.44
N LYS A 200 -5.04 -13.98 2.06
CA LYS A 200 -4.42 -13.43 3.29
C LYS A 200 -4.33 -14.46 4.42
N ALA A 201 -5.31 -15.36 4.53
CA ALA A 201 -5.29 -16.44 5.52
C ALA A 201 -4.13 -17.43 5.24
N ALA A 202 -3.91 -17.79 3.97
CA ALA A 202 -2.78 -18.66 3.60
C ALA A 202 -1.43 -17.98 3.86
N GLN A 203 -1.30 -16.68 3.57
CA GLN A 203 -0.11 -15.90 3.90
C GLN A 203 0.19 -15.93 5.41
N THR A 204 -0.85 -15.74 6.25
CA THR A 204 -0.71 -15.83 7.72
C THR A 204 -0.21 -17.21 8.14
N VAL A 205 -0.75 -18.29 7.57
CA VAL A 205 -0.32 -19.66 7.87
C VAL A 205 1.15 -19.88 7.49
N ILE A 206 1.60 -19.35 6.35
CA ILE A 206 3.01 -19.40 5.94
C ILE A 206 3.88 -18.69 6.97
N CYS A 207 3.51 -17.47 7.39
CA CYS A 207 4.26 -16.72 8.39
C CYS A 207 4.37 -17.47 9.72
N GLU A 208 3.25 -17.94 10.25
CA GLU A 208 3.23 -18.68 11.53
C GLU A 208 4.01 -19.98 11.46
N LYS A 209 3.88 -20.72 10.36
CA LYS A 209 4.63 -21.98 10.20
C LYS A 209 6.13 -21.73 10.04
N THR A 210 6.53 -20.69 9.33
CA THR A 210 7.94 -20.31 9.23
C THR A 210 8.51 -19.96 10.60
N LYS A 211 7.77 -19.19 11.40
CA LYS A 211 8.13 -18.82 12.76
C LYS A 211 8.27 -20.05 13.69
N GLU A 212 7.30 -20.96 13.63
CA GLU A 212 7.33 -22.23 14.39
C GLU A 212 8.59 -23.05 14.06
N LEU A 213 8.87 -23.24 12.77
CA LEU A 213 10.03 -24.01 12.32
C LEU A 213 11.36 -23.34 12.69
N PHE A 214 11.43 -22.01 12.61
CA PHE A 214 12.60 -21.26 13.03
C PHE A 214 12.93 -21.53 14.51
N TYR A 215 11.96 -21.34 15.40
CA TYR A 215 12.18 -21.58 16.83
C TYR A 215 12.44 -23.06 17.14
N HIS A 216 11.80 -23.97 16.42
CA HIS A 216 12.05 -25.42 16.58
C HIS A 216 13.51 -25.79 16.27
N CYS A 217 14.09 -25.20 15.21
CA CYS A 217 15.45 -25.52 14.79
C CYS A 217 16.52 -24.81 15.64
N LEU A 218 16.27 -23.57 16.06
CA LEU A 218 17.33 -22.68 16.54
C LEU A 218 17.28 -22.39 18.04
N SER A 219 16.11 -22.36 18.68
CA SER A 219 15.98 -21.90 20.07
C SER A 219 16.82 -22.66 21.11
N LYS A 220 17.10 -23.94 20.87
CA LYS A 220 17.90 -24.78 21.78
C LYS A 220 19.40 -24.63 21.58
N ASN A 221 19.83 -24.01 20.48
CA ASN A 221 21.22 -23.94 20.06
C ASN A 221 21.77 -22.50 20.04
N CYS A 222 20.90 -21.52 20.28
CA CYS A 222 21.27 -20.13 20.48
C CYS A 222 21.11 -19.75 21.95
N ASN A 223 21.86 -18.77 22.41
CA ASN A 223 21.63 -18.14 23.71
C ASN A 223 20.26 -17.46 23.75
N ASP A 224 19.94 -16.73 22.71
CA ASP A 224 18.58 -16.25 22.38
C ASP A 224 18.43 -16.12 20.86
N CYS A 225 17.20 -16.14 20.41
CA CYS A 225 16.85 -15.88 19.03
C CYS A 225 15.49 -15.18 18.91
N LEU A 226 15.36 -14.37 17.88
CA LEU A 226 14.14 -13.62 17.56
C LEU A 226 13.83 -13.81 16.10
N PHE A 227 12.56 -14.06 15.75
CA PHE A 227 12.11 -14.11 14.38
C PHE A 227 10.69 -13.57 14.26
N ASP A 228 10.48 -12.67 13.31
CA ASP A 228 9.14 -12.25 12.91
C ASP A 228 9.13 -11.72 11.48
N TYR A 229 7.94 -11.49 10.93
CA TYR A 229 7.75 -10.88 9.63
C TYR A 229 7.63 -9.36 9.73
N VAL A 230 8.46 -8.65 8.97
CA VAL A 230 8.34 -7.22 8.77
C VAL A 230 8.02 -6.98 7.30
N LYS A 231 6.85 -6.42 7.01
CA LYS A 231 6.28 -6.36 5.66
C LYS A 231 6.12 -7.77 5.08
N ASP A 232 6.82 -8.07 3.99
CA ASP A 232 6.73 -9.30 3.19
C ASP A 232 7.94 -10.23 3.36
N SER A 233 8.81 -9.97 4.33
CA SER A 233 10.01 -10.75 4.59
C SER A 233 10.11 -11.15 6.06
N GLY A 234 10.54 -12.39 6.32
CA GLY A 234 10.87 -12.84 7.66
C GLY A 234 12.28 -12.40 8.03
N TYR A 235 12.43 -11.80 9.19
CA TYR A 235 13.72 -11.40 9.73
C TYR A 235 14.01 -12.15 11.03
N GLY A 236 15.23 -12.62 11.19
CA GLY A 236 15.68 -13.25 12.42
C GLY A 236 16.96 -12.65 12.94
N ILE A 237 17.11 -12.65 14.26
CA ILE A 237 18.32 -12.30 14.97
C ILE A 237 18.70 -13.46 15.85
N LEU A 238 19.98 -13.84 15.81
CA LEU A 238 20.56 -14.92 16.58
C LEU A 238 21.66 -14.37 17.48
N ASN A 239 21.69 -14.81 18.74
CA ASN A 239 22.83 -14.60 19.65
C ASN A 239 23.38 -15.96 20.05
N PHE A 240 24.66 -16.21 19.79
CA PHE A 240 25.31 -17.53 19.98
C PHE A 240 26.80 -17.39 20.26
N ILE A 241 27.42 -18.49 20.70
CA ILE A 241 28.86 -18.56 20.98
C ILE A 241 29.62 -18.71 19.67
N LYS A 242 30.73 -18.00 19.50
CA LYS A 242 31.52 -17.93 18.26
C LYS A 242 31.92 -19.31 17.71
N GLU A 243 32.24 -20.27 18.59
CA GLU A 243 32.60 -21.64 18.25
C GLU A 243 31.44 -22.38 17.57
N ASP A 244 30.19 -21.99 17.81
CA ASP A 244 29.00 -22.62 17.24
C ASP A 244 28.62 -22.07 15.83
N THR A 245 29.41 -21.19 15.23
CA THR A 245 29.09 -20.57 13.93
C THR A 245 28.76 -21.60 12.85
N ASP A 246 29.57 -22.62 12.65
CA ASP A 246 29.34 -23.67 11.65
C ASP A 246 28.12 -24.54 12.00
N LYS A 247 27.88 -24.75 13.27
CA LYS A 247 26.70 -25.48 13.76
C LYS A 247 25.43 -24.68 13.49
N ILE A 248 25.43 -23.37 13.77
CA ILE A 248 24.31 -22.47 13.47
C ILE A 248 24.03 -22.46 11.96
N ARG A 249 25.07 -22.37 11.14
CA ARG A 249 24.93 -22.45 9.67
C ARG A 249 24.27 -23.77 9.23
N THR A 250 24.66 -24.90 9.84
CA THR A 250 24.06 -26.23 9.56
C THR A 250 22.58 -26.26 9.96
N LEU A 251 22.21 -25.67 11.10
CA LEU A 251 20.84 -25.59 11.56
C LEU A 251 19.98 -24.65 10.67
N LEU A 252 20.55 -23.59 10.15
CA LEU A 252 19.88 -22.73 9.17
C LEU A 252 19.62 -23.43 7.84
N LEU A 253 20.54 -24.28 7.38
CA LEU A 253 20.30 -25.15 6.23
C LEU A 253 19.19 -26.17 6.50
N GLU A 254 19.16 -26.75 7.70
CA GLU A 254 18.09 -27.67 8.09
C GLU A 254 16.73 -26.94 8.19
N PHE A 255 16.72 -25.74 8.75
CA PHE A 255 15.52 -24.89 8.76
C PHE A 255 14.98 -24.64 7.34
N LEU A 256 15.86 -24.29 6.39
CA LEU A 256 15.46 -24.10 5.00
C LEU A 256 14.91 -25.38 4.36
N ARG A 257 15.56 -26.53 4.63
CA ARG A 257 15.08 -27.85 4.16
C ARG A 257 13.70 -28.18 4.71
N GLN A 258 13.44 -27.88 5.99
CA GLN A 258 12.13 -28.11 6.59
C GLN A 258 11.06 -27.19 6.00
N LEU A 259 11.39 -25.94 5.69
CA LEU A 259 10.49 -25.03 4.96
C LEU A 259 10.12 -25.60 3.59
N GLU A 260 11.10 -26.04 2.82
CA GLU A 260 10.87 -26.63 1.49
C GLU A 260 10.13 -27.98 1.56
N ALA A 261 10.37 -28.81 2.58
CA ALA A 261 9.66 -30.07 2.80
C ALA A 261 8.17 -29.84 3.14
N ASN A 262 7.84 -28.81 3.88
CA ASN A 262 6.45 -28.44 4.21
C ASN A 262 5.70 -27.72 3.09
N ARG A 263 6.35 -27.46 1.96
CA ARG A 263 5.79 -26.74 0.82
C ARG A 263 4.47 -27.35 0.31
N SER A 264 4.35 -28.69 0.30
CA SER A 264 3.13 -29.38 -0.14
C SER A 264 1.90 -29.06 0.72
N MET A 265 2.10 -28.65 1.97
CA MET A 265 1.04 -28.26 2.91
C MET A 265 0.75 -26.76 2.85
N LEU A 266 1.74 -25.94 2.44
CA LEU A 266 1.65 -24.48 2.43
C LEU A 266 1.16 -23.92 1.09
N GLY A 267 1.02 -24.76 0.05
CA GLY A 267 0.63 -24.34 -1.29
C GLY A 267 1.84 -24.07 -2.20
N PRO A 268 1.65 -23.39 -3.34
CA PRO A 268 2.72 -23.13 -4.31
C PRO A 268 3.69 -22.04 -3.82
N VAL A 269 4.31 -22.25 -2.66
CA VAL A 269 5.28 -21.35 -2.06
C VAL A 269 6.69 -21.91 -2.20
N ARG A 270 7.68 -21.06 -2.40
CA ARG A 270 9.12 -21.39 -2.41
C ARG A 270 9.85 -20.50 -1.43
N PHE A 271 10.94 -20.96 -0.88
CA PHE A 271 11.69 -20.21 0.13
C PHE A 271 13.14 -20.01 -0.29
N SER A 272 13.72 -18.89 0.13
CA SER A 272 15.16 -18.70 0.18
C SER A 272 15.52 -18.05 1.50
N LEU A 273 16.70 -18.35 1.98
CA LEU A 273 17.24 -17.86 3.24
C LEU A 273 18.55 -17.15 2.97
N ALA A 274 18.71 -15.95 3.50
CA ALA A 274 20.00 -15.27 3.50
C ALA A 274 20.50 -15.03 4.91
N ILE A 275 21.81 -15.06 5.09
CA ILE A 275 22.48 -14.76 6.34
C ILE A 275 23.37 -13.55 6.23
N GLY A 276 23.34 -12.72 7.26
CA GLY A 276 24.21 -11.57 7.42
C GLY A 276 25.60 -11.93 7.92
N GLY A 277 26.44 -10.92 8.05
CA GLY A 277 27.74 -11.09 8.70
C GLY A 277 27.58 -11.41 10.18
N VAL A 278 28.43 -12.30 10.69
CA VAL A 278 28.58 -12.48 12.14
C VAL A 278 29.26 -11.26 12.73
N THR A 279 28.73 -10.72 13.81
CA THR A 279 29.29 -9.55 14.51
C THR A 279 29.39 -9.84 16.01
N VAL A 280 30.35 -9.23 16.66
CA VAL A 280 30.52 -9.32 18.13
C VAL A 280 29.79 -8.18 18.87
N ASP A 281 29.46 -7.12 18.16
CA ASP A 281 28.79 -5.95 18.72
C ASP A 281 27.31 -5.94 18.32
N ALA A 282 26.42 -5.81 19.30
CA ALA A 282 24.98 -5.70 19.06
C ALA A 282 24.64 -4.46 18.20
N GLU A 283 25.39 -3.36 18.32
CA GLU A 283 25.22 -2.15 17.53
C GLU A 283 25.43 -2.36 16.02
N GLN A 284 26.08 -3.47 15.63
CA GLN A 284 26.30 -3.86 14.24
C GLN A 284 25.20 -4.78 13.69
N LEU A 285 24.14 -5.07 14.45
CA LEU A 285 23.01 -5.90 13.99
C LEU A 285 22.36 -5.34 12.73
N THR A 286 22.19 -4.04 12.63
CA THR A 286 21.66 -3.39 11.43
C THR A 286 22.53 -3.63 10.20
N ALA A 287 23.86 -3.60 10.35
CA ALA A 287 24.78 -3.93 9.26
C ALA A 287 24.67 -5.41 8.86
N SER A 288 24.47 -6.33 9.82
CA SER A 288 24.20 -7.73 9.55
C SER A 288 22.89 -7.93 8.79
N ILE A 289 21.81 -7.25 9.19
CA ILE A 289 20.51 -7.26 8.49
C ILE A 289 20.69 -6.77 7.05
N ARG A 290 21.31 -5.62 6.84
CA ARG A 290 21.55 -5.08 5.49
C ARG A 290 22.34 -6.02 4.61
N LYS A 291 23.36 -6.70 5.16
CA LYS A 291 24.11 -7.71 4.41
C LYS A 291 23.19 -8.88 3.99
N ALA A 292 22.34 -9.36 4.89
CA ALA A 292 21.36 -10.41 4.57
C ALA A 292 20.33 -9.95 3.53
N GLU A 293 19.86 -8.71 3.60
CA GLU A 293 18.95 -8.10 2.61
C GLU A 293 19.58 -7.97 1.22
N LEU A 294 20.86 -7.69 1.16
CA LEU A 294 21.59 -7.67 -0.12
C LEU A 294 21.79 -9.09 -0.65
N ALA A 295 22.17 -10.03 0.23
CA ALA A 295 22.38 -11.42 -0.14
C ALA A 295 21.08 -12.08 -0.64
N ILE A 296 19.92 -11.82 -0.02
CA ILE A 296 18.65 -12.44 -0.44
C ILE A 296 18.23 -12.03 -1.86
N ARG A 297 18.71 -10.91 -2.38
CA ARG A 297 18.44 -10.48 -3.75
C ARG A 297 19.16 -11.34 -4.79
N GLU A 298 20.26 -11.98 -4.41
CA GLU A 298 20.99 -12.90 -5.31
C GLU A 298 20.18 -14.16 -5.66
N ARG A 299 19.06 -14.43 -4.96
CA ARG A 299 18.10 -15.48 -5.37
C ARG A 299 17.61 -15.32 -6.81
N ILE A 300 17.61 -14.09 -7.34
CA ILE A 300 17.21 -13.78 -8.72
C ILE A 300 18.11 -14.49 -9.74
N VAL A 301 19.38 -14.70 -9.40
CA VAL A 301 20.37 -15.44 -10.21
C VAL A 301 20.51 -16.88 -9.73
N GLU A 302 20.60 -17.08 -8.42
CA GLU A 302 20.83 -18.37 -7.80
C GLU A 302 19.60 -19.29 -7.73
N GLY A 303 18.40 -18.69 -7.80
CA GLY A 303 17.11 -19.39 -7.67
C GLY A 303 16.66 -19.61 -6.24
N TRP A 304 15.51 -20.24 -6.13
CA TRP A 304 14.89 -20.62 -4.84
C TRP A 304 15.56 -21.84 -4.20
N GLY A 305 15.30 -22.04 -2.91
CA GLY A 305 15.78 -23.19 -2.15
C GLY A 305 17.25 -23.09 -1.74
N ARG A 306 17.81 -21.89 -1.78
CA ARG A 306 19.22 -21.63 -1.49
C ARG A 306 19.43 -20.87 -0.18
N LEU A 307 20.53 -21.21 0.50
CA LEU A 307 21.11 -20.38 1.57
C LEU A 307 22.12 -19.43 0.94
N LEU A 308 21.87 -18.13 1.04
CA LEU A 308 22.63 -17.05 0.42
C LEU A 308 23.47 -16.34 1.49
N GLU A 309 24.78 -16.36 1.35
CA GLU A 309 25.72 -15.90 2.38
C GLU A 309 26.59 -14.75 1.88
N GLU A 310 26.89 -14.77 0.60
CA GLU A 310 27.79 -13.80 -0.01
C GLU A 310 27.02 -12.65 -0.68
N VAL A 311 27.57 -11.47 -0.54
CA VAL A 311 27.16 -10.30 -1.32
C VAL A 311 28.32 -10.01 -2.29
N PRO A 312 28.24 -10.53 -3.51
CA PRO A 312 29.28 -10.25 -4.50
C PRO A 312 29.37 -8.74 -4.76
N PRO A 313 30.55 -8.20 -5.11
CA PRO A 313 30.65 -6.80 -5.51
C PRO A 313 29.75 -6.52 -6.71
N ALA A 314 29.34 -5.27 -6.91
CA ALA A 314 28.61 -4.89 -8.12
C ALA A 314 29.42 -5.24 -9.36
N SER A 315 28.74 -5.56 -10.47
CA SER A 315 29.40 -5.94 -11.74
C SER A 315 30.31 -4.83 -12.31
N GLY A 316 30.09 -3.58 -11.84
CA GLY A 316 30.84 -2.40 -12.29
C GLY A 316 30.50 -1.94 -13.71
N LEU A 317 29.51 -2.58 -14.33
CA LEU A 317 29.07 -2.28 -15.68
C LEU A 317 27.90 -1.27 -15.69
N PRO A 318 27.72 -0.53 -16.78
CA PRO A 318 26.79 0.59 -16.82
C PRO A 318 25.33 0.12 -16.96
N MET A 319 24.74 -0.44 -15.89
CA MET A 319 23.31 -0.71 -15.86
C MET A 319 22.48 0.54 -16.15
N GLN A 320 23.01 1.70 -15.76
CA GLN A 320 22.38 2.98 -16.04
C GLN A 320 22.27 3.27 -17.54
N ASP A 321 23.29 2.97 -18.34
CA ASP A 321 23.26 3.19 -19.78
C ASP A 321 22.23 2.28 -20.48
N ILE A 322 22.06 1.05 -19.97
CA ILE A 322 21.03 0.12 -20.46
C ILE A 322 19.64 0.66 -20.13
N LEU A 323 19.44 1.12 -18.90
CA LEU A 323 18.17 1.70 -18.46
C LEU A 323 17.84 3.00 -19.21
N ASP A 324 18.81 3.88 -19.40
CA ASP A 324 18.63 5.14 -20.14
C ASP A 324 18.22 4.91 -21.59
N ARG A 325 18.79 3.89 -22.25
CA ARG A 325 18.37 3.48 -23.59
C ARG A 325 16.93 3.00 -23.59
N TYR A 326 16.60 2.08 -22.71
CA TYR A 326 15.23 1.59 -22.54
C TYR A 326 14.24 2.74 -22.32
N CYS A 327 14.53 3.65 -21.40
CA CYS A 327 13.67 4.79 -21.11
C CYS A 327 13.38 5.64 -22.35
N LYS A 328 14.40 5.89 -23.16
CA LYS A 328 14.28 6.69 -24.38
C LYS A 328 13.44 6.01 -25.46
N GLU A 329 13.64 4.71 -25.68
CA GLU A 329 12.89 3.92 -26.67
C GLU A 329 11.44 3.71 -26.21
N MET A 330 11.24 3.42 -24.92
CA MET A 330 9.93 3.24 -24.33
C MET A 330 9.10 4.54 -24.33
N GLU A 331 9.73 5.71 -24.13
CA GLU A 331 9.04 7.00 -24.21
C GLU A 331 8.40 7.19 -25.58
N HIS A 332 9.11 6.83 -26.65
CA HIS A 332 8.55 6.86 -28.00
C HIS A 332 7.37 5.88 -28.19
N ALA A 333 7.51 4.65 -27.72
CA ALA A 333 6.45 3.65 -27.79
C ALA A 333 5.17 4.09 -27.07
N ILE A 334 5.32 4.76 -25.90
CA ILE A 334 4.20 5.31 -25.12
C ILE A 334 3.55 6.50 -25.85
N GLU A 335 4.33 7.41 -26.44
CA GLU A 335 3.79 8.57 -27.18
C GLU A 335 2.91 8.16 -28.36
N VAL A 336 3.35 7.14 -29.12
CA VAL A 336 2.58 6.62 -30.26
C VAL A 336 1.51 5.60 -29.85
N LEU A 337 1.54 5.13 -28.60
CA LEU A 337 0.71 4.06 -28.05
C LEU A 337 0.80 2.78 -28.89
N ASP A 338 2.04 2.31 -29.13
CA ASP A 338 2.32 1.07 -29.84
C ASP A 338 2.71 -0.05 -28.86
N PRO A 339 1.80 -1.01 -28.54
CA PRO A 339 2.10 -2.11 -27.64
C PRO A 339 3.18 -3.06 -28.15
N ALA A 340 3.30 -3.23 -29.47
CA ALA A 340 4.30 -4.11 -30.05
C ALA A 340 5.72 -3.53 -29.89
N GLU A 341 5.88 -2.21 -30.06
CA GLU A 341 7.11 -1.50 -29.83
C GLU A 341 7.46 -1.50 -28.32
N ALA A 342 6.48 -1.30 -27.43
CA ALA A 342 6.68 -1.38 -25.98
C ALA A 342 7.15 -2.78 -25.54
N SER A 343 6.52 -3.84 -26.05
CA SER A 343 6.94 -5.22 -25.77
C SER A 343 8.36 -5.49 -26.26
N LYS A 344 8.71 -5.01 -27.45
CA LYS A 344 10.05 -5.11 -28.01
C LYS A 344 11.10 -4.40 -27.15
N CYS A 345 10.82 -3.18 -26.66
CA CYS A 345 11.69 -2.46 -25.72
C CYS A 345 11.94 -3.26 -24.44
N GLY A 346 10.89 -3.91 -23.89
CA GLY A 346 11.01 -4.78 -22.72
C GLY A 346 11.90 -6.00 -22.97
N GLU A 347 11.78 -6.64 -24.13
CA GLU A 347 12.64 -7.76 -24.54
C GLU A 347 14.10 -7.33 -24.78
N GLU A 348 14.31 -6.19 -25.39
CA GLU A 348 15.65 -5.62 -25.60
C GLU A 348 16.33 -5.27 -24.26
N LEU A 349 15.57 -4.71 -23.30
CA LEU A 349 16.05 -4.50 -21.93
C LEU A 349 16.49 -5.81 -21.29
N LYS A 350 15.63 -6.85 -21.34
CA LYS A 350 15.95 -8.19 -20.81
C LYS A 350 17.25 -8.73 -21.42
N ASN A 351 17.35 -8.73 -22.75
CA ASN A 351 18.51 -9.24 -23.43
C ASN A 351 19.78 -8.46 -23.10
N ALA A 352 19.69 -7.13 -23.01
CA ALA A 352 20.83 -6.28 -22.66
C ALA A 352 21.31 -6.55 -21.23
N VAL A 353 20.41 -6.62 -20.25
CA VAL A 353 20.73 -6.91 -18.85
C VAL A 353 21.32 -8.32 -18.69
N MET A 354 20.70 -9.33 -19.31
CA MET A 354 21.16 -10.73 -19.22
C MET A 354 22.44 -11.01 -19.98
N SER A 355 22.85 -10.13 -20.92
CA SER A 355 24.13 -10.22 -21.62
C SER A 355 25.32 -9.68 -20.81
N VAL A 356 25.04 -8.99 -19.70
CA VAL A 356 26.10 -8.45 -18.82
C VAL A 356 26.79 -9.59 -18.09
N PRO A 357 28.12 -9.76 -18.25
CA PRO A 357 28.85 -10.79 -17.53
C PRO A 357 28.75 -10.60 -16.02
N ASP A 358 28.54 -11.69 -15.29
CA ASP A 358 28.44 -11.69 -13.83
C ASP A 358 27.41 -10.70 -13.24
N VAL A 359 26.33 -10.43 -13.98
CA VAL A 359 25.23 -9.58 -13.49
C VAL A 359 24.68 -10.10 -12.17
N ARG A 360 24.44 -9.22 -11.21
CA ARG A 360 23.96 -9.57 -9.87
C ARG A 360 22.44 -9.50 -9.76
N GLY A 361 21.88 -10.36 -8.93
CA GLY A 361 20.43 -10.41 -8.72
C GLY A 361 19.85 -9.06 -8.28
N ARG A 362 20.58 -8.31 -7.42
CA ARG A 362 20.21 -6.94 -7.03
C ARG A 362 20.18 -5.96 -8.20
N GLU A 363 21.15 -6.05 -9.13
CA GLU A 363 21.23 -5.15 -10.29
C GLU A 363 20.07 -5.40 -11.25
N ILE A 364 19.74 -6.67 -11.49
CA ILE A 364 18.57 -7.06 -12.29
C ILE A 364 17.30 -6.51 -11.65
N GLN A 365 17.10 -6.75 -10.36
CA GLN A 365 15.90 -6.32 -9.63
C GLN A 365 15.76 -4.79 -9.64
N GLU A 366 16.82 -4.06 -9.36
CA GLU A 366 16.81 -2.59 -9.36
C GLU A 366 16.54 -2.01 -10.76
N THR A 367 17.08 -2.63 -11.81
CA THR A 367 16.83 -2.23 -13.20
C THR A 367 15.37 -2.45 -13.59
N VAL A 368 14.82 -3.62 -13.29
CA VAL A 368 13.40 -3.93 -13.59
C VAL A 368 12.44 -3.03 -12.82
N LEU A 369 12.70 -2.81 -11.51
CA LEU A 369 11.90 -1.89 -10.70
C LEU A 369 11.95 -0.44 -11.24
N SER A 370 13.14 0.02 -11.65
CA SER A 370 13.30 1.36 -12.22
C SER A 370 12.60 1.50 -13.57
N ALA A 371 12.68 0.47 -14.43
CA ALA A 371 11.98 0.42 -15.71
C ALA A 371 10.44 0.45 -15.52
N GLY A 372 9.93 -0.33 -14.58
CA GLY A 372 8.50 -0.36 -14.25
C GLY A 372 8.00 0.97 -13.68
N ARG A 373 8.73 1.59 -12.76
CA ARG A 373 8.41 2.92 -12.22
C ARG A 373 8.38 3.98 -13.31
N PHE A 374 9.40 3.99 -14.17
CA PHE A 374 9.43 4.90 -15.32
C PHE A 374 8.18 4.74 -16.18
N PHE A 375 7.84 3.50 -16.53
CA PHE A 375 6.69 3.18 -17.38
C PHE A 375 5.36 3.63 -16.76
N ILE A 376 5.12 3.29 -15.48
CA ILE A 376 3.92 3.68 -14.72
C ILE A 376 3.74 5.21 -14.71
N VAL A 377 4.82 5.94 -14.42
CA VAL A 377 4.78 7.40 -14.37
C VAL A 377 4.47 8.01 -15.74
N ARG A 378 5.02 7.45 -16.83
CA ARG A 378 4.82 7.96 -18.20
C ARG A 378 3.42 7.67 -18.74
N VAL A 379 2.87 6.51 -18.44
CA VAL A 379 1.48 6.17 -18.82
C VAL A 379 0.44 6.83 -17.90
N ARG A 380 0.89 7.52 -16.82
CA ARG A 380 0.03 8.17 -15.81
C ARG A 380 -0.88 7.20 -15.05
N ALA A 381 -0.41 5.99 -14.81
CA ALA A 381 -1.08 5.02 -13.97
C ALA A 381 -0.92 5.37 -12.47
N THR A 382 -1.86 4.90 -11.64
CA THR A 382 -2.09 5.48 -10.31
C THR A 382 -1.17 4.99 -9.19
N SER A 383 -0.48 3.84 -9.30
CA SER A 383 0.42 3.40 -8.22
C SER A 383 1.44 2.34 -8.64
N PRO A 384 2.73 2.51 -8.34
CA PRO A 384 3.75 1.49 -8.54
C PRO A 384 3.70 0.34 -7.51
N THR A 385 2.92 0.46 -6.44
CA THR A 385 2.98 -0.40 -5.24
C THR A 385 2.71 -1.88 -5.55
N ILE A 386 1.69 -2.17 -6.37
CA ILE A 386 1.32 -3.56 -6.73
C ILE A 386 2.44 -4.23 -7.55
N PHE A 387 2.99 -3.51 -8.53
CA PHE A 387 4.10 -4.02 -9.32
C PHE A 387 5.34 -4.30 -8.48
N GLU A 388 5.69 -3.38 -7.57
CA GLU A 388 6.82 -3.56 -6.67
C GLU A 388 6.62 -4.76 -5.74
N GLU A 389 5.41 -4.95 -5.20
CA GLU A 389 5.05 -6.12 -4.39
C GLU A 389 5.22 -7.42 -5.18
N LYS A 390 4.71 -7.50 -6.42
CA LYS A 390 4.90 -8.67 -7.28
C LYS A 390 6.39 -8.95 -7.53
N CYS A 391 7.18 -7.95 -7.89
CA CYS A 391 8.62 -8.09 -8.09
C CYS A 391 9.36 -8.57 -6.83
N MET A 392 8.88 -8.24 -5.63
CA MET A 392 9.48 -8.71 -4.38
C MET A 392 9.28 -10.20 -4.14
N HIS A 393 8.26 -10.82 -4.73
CA HIS A 393 8.00 -12.26 -4.65
C HIS A 393 8.66 -13.07 -5.78
N CYS A 394 9.26 -12.44 -6.78
CA CYS A 394 10.00 -13.11 -7.84
C CYS A 394 11.30 -13.73 -7.31
N GLY A 395 11.65 -14.89 -7.84
CA GLY A 395 12.89 -15.60 -7.51
C GLY A 395 13.78 -15.88 -8.70
N SER A 396 13.45 -15.35 -9.89
CA SER A 396 14.29 -15.43 -11.07
C SER A 396 14.20 -14.17 -11.91
N ALA A 397 15.21 -13.97 -12.77
CA ALA A 397 15.20 -12.88 -13.73
C ALA A 397 14.03 -13.01 -14.72
N GLU A 398 13.70 -14.25 -15.13
CA GLU A 398 12.55 -14.53 -16.01
C GLU A 398 11.25 -14.05 -15.40
N GLU A 399 11.01 -14.36 -14.12
CA GLU A 399 9.81 -13.92 -13.40
C GLU A 399 9.75 -12.40 -13.32
N LEU A 400 10.85 -11.71 -13.00
CA LEU A 400 10.91 -10.25 -12.94
C LEU A 400 10.59 -9.57 -14.28
N PHE A 401 11.18 -10.05 -15.37
CA PHE A 401 10.91 -9.51 -16.70
C PHE A 401 9.52 -9.86 -17.20
N HIS A 402 8.96 -11.00 -16.78
CA HIS A 402 7.57 -11.34 -17.05
C HIS A 402 6.60 -10.36 -16.38
N GLU A 403 6.83 -10.04 -15.10
CA GLU A 403 6.01 -9.02 -14.41
C GLU A 403 6.11 -7.64 -15.08
N LEU A 404 7.29 -7.25 -15.55
CA LEU A 404 7.46 -6.00 -16.31
C LEU A 404 6.68 -6.03 -17.64
N SER A 405 6.77 -7.13 -18.38
CA SER A 405 6.05 -7.31 -19.64
C SER A 405 4.53 -7.27 -19.43
N THR A 406 4.03 -7.99 -18.43
CA THR A 406 2.60 -7.98 -18.07
C THR A 406 2.11 -6.58 -17.73
N LEU A 407 2.86 -5.85 -16.89
CA LEU A 407 2.56 -4.45 -16.56
C LEU A 407 2.48 -3.57 -17.82
N GLN A 408 3.43 -3.72 -18.75
CA GLN A 408 3.46 -2.95 -19.99
C GLN A 408 2.25 -3.27 -20.89
N GLU A 409 1.91 -4.54 -21.04
CA GLU A 409 0.77 -4.96 -21.83
C GLU A 409 -0.57 -4.47 -21.26
N GLU A 410 -0.77 -4.62 -19.96
CA GLU A 410 -1.99 -4.18 -19.28
C GLU A 410 -2.20 -2.66 -19.42
N LEU A 411 -1.21 -1.88 -19.03
CA LEU A 411 -1.32 -0.42 -19.04
C LEU A 411 -1.38 0.18 -20.46
N MET A 412 -0.68 -0.41 -21.43
CA MET A 412 -0.79 0.02 -22.84
C MET A 412 -2.18 -0.28 -23.39
N THR A 413 -2.75 -1.43 -23.05
CA THR A 413 -4.11 -1.80 -23.47
C THR A 413 -5.13 -0.84 -22.87
N GLU A 414 -5.06 -0.57 -21.57
CA GLU A 414 -5.92 0.41 -20.89
C GLU A 414 -5.82 1.82 -21.51
N ALA A 415 -4.59 2.27 -21.82
CA ALA A 415 -4.36 3.57 -22.44
C ALA A 415 -4.95 3.65 -23.86
N LEU A 416 -4.86 2.56 -24.64
CA LEU A 416 -5.48 2.46 -25.96
C LEU A 416 -7.00 2.49 -25.89
N GLU A 417 -7.60 1.72 -24.99
CA GLU A 417 -9.05 1.70 -24.77
C GLU A 417 -9.58 3.07 -24.31
N ALA A 418 -8.88 3.72 -23.39
CA ALA A 418 -9.20 5.08 -22.94
C ALA A 418 -9.19 6.07 -24.11
N ARG A 419 -8.15 6.03 -24.96
CA ARG A 419 -8.04 6.88 -26.15
C ARG A 419 -9.14 6.61 -27.16
N GLN A 420 -9.48 5.34 -27.39
CA GLN A 420 -10.60 4.96 -28.28
C GLN A 420 -11.96 5.39 -27.70
N GLY A 421 -12.16 5.23 -26.40
CA GLY A 421 -13.36 5.68 -25.69
C GLY A 421 -13.54 7.20 -25.77
N GLU A 422 -12.47 7.97 -25.59
CA GLU A 422 -12.49 9.42 -25.76
C GLU A 422 -12.80 9.82 -27.20
N THR A 423 -12.14 9.19 -28.16
CA THR A 423 -12.40 9.41 -29.58
C THR A 423 -13.86 9.16 -29.95
N SER A 424 -14.42 8.01 -29.52
CA SER A 424 -15.82 7.65 -29.77
C SER A 424 -16.79 8.65 -29.12
N ARG A 425 -16.46 9.14 -27.91
CA ARG A 425 -17.24 10.16 -27.21
C ARG A 425 -17.28 11.48 -28.00
N LEU A 426 -16.13 11.92 -28.48
CA LEU A 426 -16.01 13.17 -29.26
C LEU A 426 -16.77 13.11 -30.58
N ILE A 427 -16.64 12.01 -31.32
CA ILE A 427 -17.43 11.80 -32.54
C ILE A 427 -18.94 11.78 -32.25
N ARG A 428 -19.35 11.20 -31.14
CA ARG A 428 -20.76 11.22 -30.70
C ARG A 428 -21.23 12.63 -30.40
N GLN A 429 -20.44 13.44 -29.70
CA GLN A 429 -20.74 14.85 -29.42
C GLN A 429 -20.85 15.66 -30.71
N ALA A 430 -19.91 15.49 -31.65
CA ALA A 430 -19.96 16.13 -32.94
C ALA A 430 -21.21 15.74 -33.74
N LYS A 431 -21.58 14.46 -33.79
CA LYS A 431 -22.82 14.00 -34.42
C LYS A 431 -24.06 14.65 -33.77
N GLN A 432 -24.11 14.69 -32.44
CA GLN A 432 -25.21 15.36 -31.72
C GLN A 432 -25.30 16.85 -32.04
N TYR A 433 -24.16 17.55 -32.11
CA TYR A 433 -24.10 18.96 -32.51
C TYR A 433 -24.64 19.13 -33.93
N VAL A 434 -24.20 18.32 -34.88
CA VAL A 434 -24.71 18.36 -36.27
C VAL A 434 -26.23 18.12 -36.31
N HIS A 435 -26.74 17.11 -35.62
CA HIS A 435 -28.19 16.82 -35.58
C HIS A 435 -29.01 17.93 -34.92
N LYS A 436 -28.43 18.71 -34.02
CA LYS A 436 -29.11 19.83 -33.38
C LYS A 436 -29.10 21.10 -34.24
N HIS A 437 -28.05 21.31 -35.03
CA HIS A 437 -27.79 22.53 -35.76
C HIS A 437 -27.77 22.37 -37.29
N TYR A 438 -28.20 21.21 -37.86
CA TYR A 438 -28.10 20.91 -39.29
C TYR A 438 -28.79 21.96 -40.18
N ALA A 439 -29.81 22.63 -39.68
CA ALA A 439 -30.54 23.66 -40.40
C ALA A 439 -29.76 25.01 -40.53
N GLU A 440 -28.73 25.17 -39.69
CA GLU A 440 -27.88 26.35 -39.67
C GLU A 440 -26.69 26.18 -40.64
N ASN A 441 -25.99 27.27 -40.94
CA ASN A 441 -24.80 27.19 -41.78
C ASN A 441 -23.55 26.82 -40.99
N ILE A 442 -23.55 25.60 -40.42
CA ILE A 442 -22.43 25.08 -39.60
C ILE A 442 -21.24 24.69 -40.45
N THR A 443 -20.05 25.04 -39.93
CA THR A 443 -18.76 24.71 -40.54
C THR A 443 -18.04 23.62 -39.74
N LEU A 444 -17.03 23.01 -40.34
CA LEU A 444 -16.19 22.05 -39.63
C LEU A 444 -15.43 22.71 -38.47
N GLU A 445 -15.01 23.98 -38.65
CA GLU A 445 -14.33 24.78 -37.66
C GLU A 445 -15.19 24.95 -36.40
N GLU A 446 -16.46 25.33 -36.55
CA GLU A 446 -17.40 25.48 -35.42
C GLU A 446 -17.62 24.19 -34.66
N VAL A 447 -17.69 23.05 -35.36
CA VAL A 447 -17.77 21.74 -34.69
C VAL A 447 -16.49 21.42 -33.97
N CYS A 448 -15.33 21.73 -34.55
CA CYS A 448 -14.02 21.52 -33.93
C CYS A 448 -13.86 22.35 -32.65
N ASP A 449 -14.29 23.61 -32.68
CA ASP A 449 -14.29 24.51 -31.51
C ASP A 449 -15.20 23.96 -30.39
N HIS A 450 -16.36 23.40 -30.76
CA HIS A 450 -17.28 22.80 -29.80
C HIS A 450 -16.71 21.56 -29.11
N VAL A 451 -15.93 20.75 -29.85
CA VAL A 451 -15.32 19.52 -29.30
C VAL A 451 -13.87 19.69 -28.82
N GLY A 452 -13.27 20.88 -29.02
CA GLY A 452 -11.94 21.25 -28.50
C GLY A 452 -10.75 20.66 -29.29
N PHE A 453 -10.89 20.52 -30.64
CA PHE A 453 -9.83 19.92 -31.47
C PHE A 453 -9.42 20.79 -32.66
N SER A 454 -8.20 20.55 -33.16
CA SER A 454 -7.76 21.17 -34.40
C SER A 454 -8.52 20.60 -35.61
N VAL A 455 -8.83 21.45 -36.58
CA VAL A 455 -9.60 21.09 -37.79
C VAL A 455 -8.95 19.93 -38.56
N ALA A 456 -7.64 19.98 -38.73
CA ALA A 456 -6.90 18.94 -39.48
C ALA A 456 -7.02 17.56 -38.84
N TYR A 457 -6.82 17.48 -37.53
CA TYR A 457 -6.92 16.22 -36.77
C TYR A 457 -8.37 15.69 -36.78
N PHE A 458 -9.33 16.55 -36.42
CA PHE A 458 -10.71 16.13 -36.32
C PHE A 458 -11.30 15.71 -37.68
N SER A 459 -10.94 16.37 -38.79
CA SER A 459 -11.38 16.01 -40.15
C SER A 459 -10.97 14.58 -40.52
N ALA A 460 -9.72 14.21 -40.26
CA ALA A 460 -9.21 12.84 -40.50
C ALA A 460 -9.91 11.81 -39.61
N LEU A 461 -10.06 12.12 -38.33
CA LEU A 461 -10.71 11.31 -37.33
C LEU A 461 -12.19 11.07 -37.65
N PHE A 462 -12.93 12.15 -37.96
CA PHE A 462 -14.35 12.08 -38.31
C PHE A 462 -14.59 11.20 -39.53
N LYS A 463 -13.73 11.36 -40.56
CA LYS A 463 -13.80 10.52 -41.77
C LYS A 463 -13.50 9.05 -41.49
N LYS A 464 -12.52 8.76 -40.62
CA LYS A 464 -12.18 7.39 -40.21
C LYS A 464 -13.37 6.72 -39.51
N GLU A 465 -13.98 7.43 -38.55
CA GLU A 465 -15.03 6.88 -37.69
C GLU A 465 -16.44 6.86 -38.32
N THR A 466 -16.72 7.76 -39.27
CA THR A 466 -18.04 7.84 -39.93
C THR A 466 -18.04 7.24 -41.33
N GLY A 467 -16.87 6.94 -41.92
CA GLY A 467 -16.70 6.48 -43.29
C GLY A 467 -16.83 7.60 -44.34
N GLU A 468 -17.17 8.85 -43.93
CA GLU A 468 -17.39 9.98 -44.83
C GLU A 468 -16.91 11.30 -44.23
N GLY A 469 -16.56 12.26 -45.09
CA GLY A 469 -16.18 13.59 -44.65
C GLY A 469 -17.37 14.40 -44.09
N PHE A 470 -17.08 15.39 -43.22
CA PHE A 470 -18.06 16.21 -42.52
C PHE A 470 -19.13 16.84 -43.45
N ALA A 471 -18.74 17.48 -44.56
CA ALA A 471 -19.67 18.09 -45.50
C ALA A 471 -20.67 17.08 -46.10
N LYS A 472 -20.20 15.86 -46.39
CA LYS A 472 -21.04 14.81 -46.90
C LYS A 472 -21.99 14.26 -45.82
N TYR A 473 -21.50 14.11 -44.59
CA TYR A 473 -22.30 13.73 -43.45
C TYR A 473 -23.44 14.72 -43.17
N LEU A 474 -23.12 16.04 -43.09
CA LEU A 474 -24.12 17.11 -42.93
C LEU A 474 -25.17 17.10 -44.04
N MET A 475 -24.72 16.97 -45.28
CA MET A 475 -25.63 16.86 -46.42
C MET A 475 -26.59 15.68 -46.26
N ARG A 476 -26.09 14.51 -45.87
CA ARG A 476 -26.91 13.29 -45.63
C ARG A 476 -27.93 13.55 -44.51
N VAL A 477 -27.53 14.11 -43.38
CA VAL A 477 -28.42 14.44 -42.25
C VAL A 477 -29.57 15.39 -42.74
N ARG A 478 -29.23 16.43 -43.50
CA ARG A 478 -30.22 17.35 -44.07
C ARG A 478 -31.20 16.63 -45.01
N MET A 479 -30.72 15.71 -45.84
CA MET A 479 -31.58 14.96 -46.79
C MET A 479 -32.46 13.96 -46.07
N ASP A 480 -31.98 13.29 -45.04
CA ASP A 480 -32.77 12.32 -44.26
C ASP A 480 -33.88 13.08 -43.49
N GLU A 481 -33.62 14.25 -42.98
CA GLU A 481 -34.61 15.11 -42.33
C GLU A 481 -35.63 15.64 -43.36
N ALA A 482 -35.18 15.99 -44.57
CA ALA A 482 -36.06 16.36 -45.66
C ALA A 482 -37.04 15.23 -46.06
N LYS A 483 -36.55 13.97 -46.08
CA LYS A 483 -37.39 12.80 -46.30
C LYS A 483 -38.47 12.64 -45.24
N THR A 484 -38.09 12.85 -43.97
CA THR A 484 -39.02 12.78 -42.83
C THR A 484 -40.08 13.87 -42.93
N LEU A 485 -39.68 15.13 -43.18
CA LEU A 485 -40.62 16.25 -43.35
C LEU A 485 -41.54 16.06 -44.55
N LEU A 486 -41.06 15.49 -45.66
CA LEU A 486 -41.88 15.16 -46.86
C LEU A 486 -42.93 14.08 -46.57
N ARG A 487 -42.66 13.13 -45.70
CA ARG A 487 -43.58 12.06 -45.32
C ARG A 487 -44.62 12.50 -44.28
N GLU A 488 -44.17 13.26 -43.31
CA GLU A 488 -44.94 13.47 -42.07
C GLU A 488 -45.65 14.83 -42.02
N THR A 489 -45.34 15.72 -42.98
CA THR A 489 -45.92 17.09 -43.00
C THR A 489 -46.46 17.51 -44.35
N GLY A 490 -47.46 18.44 -44.34
CA GLY A 490 -47.98 19.08 -45.52
C GLY A 490 -47.16 20.27 -46.02
N LEU A 491 -45.96 20.50 -45.51
CA LEU A 491 -45.13 21.69 -45.84
C LEU A 491 -44.74 21.67 -47.33
N SER A 492 -44.71 22.83 -47.96
CA SER A 492 -44.24 22.95 -49.34
C SER A 492 -42.75 22.56 -49.47
N VAL A 493 -42.36 22.16 -50.70
CA VAL A 493 -40.95 21.83 -50.96
C VAL A 493 -40.02 22.99 -50.68
N THR A 494 -40.49 24.25 -50.83
CA THR A 494 -39.73 25.45 -50.54
C THR A 494 -39.53 25.63 -49.02
N GLU A 495 -40.56 25.42 -48.22
CA GLU A 495 -40.47 25.49 -46.76
C GLU A 495 -39.59 24.38 -46.21
N ILE A 496 -39.63 23.18 -46.77
CA ILE A 496 -38.74 22.07 -46.38
C ILE A 496 -37.28 22.40 -46.73
N CYS A 497 -37.04 22.94 -47.94
CA CYS A 497 -35.72 23.41 -48.35
C CYS A 497 -35.08 24.36 -47.31
N GLU A 498 -35.82 25.38 -46.90
CA GLU A 498 -35.37 26.35 -45.90
C GLU A 498 -35.16 25.70 -44.53
N ARG A 499 -36.09 24.85 -44.06
CA ARG A 499 -36.02 24.17 -42.76
C ARG A 499 -34.87 23.21 -42.63
N VAL A 500 -34.40 22.63 -43.73
CA VAL A 500 -33.23 21.75 -43.69
C VAL A 500 -31.92 22.46 -44.04
N GLY A 501 -31.92 23.81 -44.05
CA GLY A 501 -30.71 24.62 -44.17
C GLY A 501 -30.20 24.80 -45.60
N TYR A 502 -31.09 24.76 -46.62
CA TYR A 502 -30.75 25.12 -47.99
C TYR A 502 -31.37 26.46 -48.37
N ASN A 503 -30.57 27.36 -48.87
CA ASN A 503 -31.02 28.68 -49.36
C ASN A 503 -31.45 28.69 -50.83
N ASP A 504 -31.07 27.64 -51.60
CA ASP A 504 -31.40 27.50 -53.02
C ASP A 504 -32.20 26.21 -53.27
N ARG A 505 -33.47 26.40 -53.65
CA ARG A 505 -34.38 25.31 -53.95
C ARG A 505 -33.91 24.44 -55.13
N LYS A 506 -33.24 24.98 -56.13
CA LYS A 506 -32.74 24.24 -57.28
C LYS A 506 -31.60 23.31 -56.84
N HIS A 507 -30.68 23.82 -56.07
CA HIS A 507 -29.59 23.04 -55.50
C HIS A 507 -30.13 21.96 -54.55
N PHE A 508 -31.07 22.28 -53.68
CA PHE A 508 -31.74 21.29 -52.81
C PHE A 508 -32.39 20.17 -53.65
N THR A 509 -33.21 20.50 -54.66
CA THR A 509 -33.91 19.51 -55.48
C THR A 509 -32.95 18.58 -56.22
N GLN A 510 -31.84 19.11 -56.75
CA GLN A 510 -30.81 18.32 -57.43
C GLN A 510 -30.08 17.38 -56.43
N THR A 511 -29.75 17.88 -55.27
CA THR A 511 -29.07 17.11 -54.21
C THR A 511 -30.00 16.02 -53.69
N PHE A 512 -31.26 16.33 -53.44
CA PHE A 512 -32.26 15.36 -53.00
C PHE A 512 -32.46 14.25 -54.05
N HIS A 513 -32.61 14.62 -55.34
CA HIS A 513 -32.75 13.67 -56.43
C HIS A 513 -31.51 12.72 -56.55
N LYS A 514 -30.32 13.30 -56.39
CA LYS A 514 -29.07 12.51 -56.42
C LYS A 514 -29.02 11.45 -55.30
N ILE A 515 -29.61 11.74 -54.14
CA ILE A 515 -29.55 10.86 -52.94
C ILE A 515 -30.79 9.92 -52.89
N ALA A 516 -31.97 10.44 -53.21
CA ALA A 516 -33.22 9.67 -53.10
C ALA A 516 -33.67 9.00 -54.42
N GLY A 517 -33.00 9.30 -55.53
CA GLY A 517 -33.34 8.74 -56.86
C GLY A 517 -34.55 9.37 -57.53
N VAL A 518 -35.34 10.17 -56.79
CA VAL A 518 -36.56 10.86 -57.26
C VAL A 518 -36.57 12.30 -56.73
N ASN A 519 -37.33 13.19 -57.34
CA ASN A 519 -37.43 14.54 -56.83
C ASN A 519 -38.31 14.65 -55.55
N PRO A 520 -38.22 15.73 -54.76
CA PRO A 520 -38.97 15.84 -53.51
C PRO A 520 -40.49 15.70 -53.64
N ALA A 521 -41.06 16.21 -54.72
CA ALA A 521 -42.52 16.13 -54.96
C ALA A 521 -42.96 14.70 -55.30
N GLU A 522 -42.16 13.99 -56.08
CA GLU A 522 -42.37 12.57 -56.37
C GLU A 522 -42.18 11.70 -55.15
N TYR A 523 -41.16 11.99 -54.35
CA TYR A 523 -40.89 11.28 -53.08
C TYR A 523 -42.11 11.37 -52.13
N ARG A 524 -42.72 12.55 -52.00
CA ARG A 524 -43.95 12.74 -51.22
C ARG A 524 -45.11 11.91 -51.76
N LYS A 525 -45.31 11.82 -53.11
CA LYS A 525 -46.38 11.01 -53.70
C LYS A 525 -46.19 9.52 -53.46
N LEU A 526 -44.96 9.08 -53.32
CA LEU A 526 -44.64 7.65 -53.15
C LEU A 526 -44.64 7.19 -51.70
N TYR A 527 -44.29 8.10 -50.79
CA TYR A 527 -43.95 7.70 -49.40
C TYR A 527 -44.61 8.61 -48.32
N GLY A 528 -45.34 9.71 -48.70
CA GLY A 528 -46.03 10.60 -47.80
C GLY A 528 -47.54 10.45 -47.69
#